data_cfbc5d1c493c443d4823fd095d27d221
#
_entry.id   cfbc5d1c493c443d4823fd095d27d221
#
_cell.length_a   1.000
_cell.length_b   1.000
_cell.length_c   1.000
_cell.angle_alpha   90.00
_cell.angle_beta   90.00
_cell.angle_gamma   90.00
#
_symmetry.space_group_name_H-M   'P 1'
#
loop_
_entity.id
_entity.type
_entity.pdbx_description
1 polymer ?
#
loop_
_entity_poly.entity_id
_entity_poly.type
_entity_poly.pdbx_seq_one_letter_code
_entity_poly.pdbx_strand_id
1 'polypeptide(L)'
;MLFTEDILLYHLLVMKSENSFSMMLKKQLLTFNIILLYFLTTVPLKADLIYPSNWIKPKEVIQIQLTGLMKNDDNFKDSGIEQTWNFAHPENKKNTGPLPNFKMMIKGRSYQMLLNHLSHTITEVGSSDKWAQFEVIILDSEKIYHKFNWQVEKYTEDGPLKDCWLTTMVSSPEPLGSSI
;
A
#
# COMPACT_ATOMS: atom_id res chain seq x y z
N MET A 1 59.41 24.60 50.43
CA MET A 1 58.03 24.12 50.73
C MET A 1 56.96 24.69 49.78
N LEU A 2 57.34 25.33 48.67
CA LEU A 2 56.43 25.93 47.67
C LEU A 2 56.30 25.08 46.40
N PHE A 3 57.21 24.14 46.14
CA PHE A 3 57.22 23.34 44.91
C PHE A 3 56.22 22.18 44.89
N THR A 4 55.67 21.75 46.03
CA THR A 4 54.79 20.60 46.15
C THR A 4 53.34 20.96 45.90
N GLU A 5 52.90 22.20 46.15
CA GLU A 5 51.53 22.65 45.94
C GLU A 5 51.25 22.90 44.44
N ASP A 6 52.21 23.44 43.71
CA ASP A 6 52.09 23.70 42.29
C ASP A 6 51.95 22.41 41.43
N ILE A 7 52.68 21.35 41.83
CA ILE A 7 52.61 20.05 41.18
C ILE A 7 51.23 19.41 41.42
N LEU A 8 50.72 19.49 42.67
CA LEU A 8 49.40 18.96 43.01
C LEU A 8 48.29 19.71 42.25
N LEU A 9 48.37 21.01 42.15
CA LEU A 9 47.40 21.81 41.41
C LEU A 9 47.41 21.52 39.90
N TYR A 10 48.63 21.31 39.34
CA TYR A 10 48.77 20.91 37.93
C TYR A 10 48.13 19.53 37.67
N HIS A 11 48.38 18.52 38.53
CA HIS A 11 47.74 17.21 38.41
C HIS A 11 46.21 17.25 38.51
N LEU A 12 45.64 18.06 39.41
CA LEU A 12 44.19 18.23 39.54
C LEU A 12 43.59 18.91 38.33
N LEU A 13 44.26 19.89 37.73
CA LEU A 13 43.80 20.57 36.51
C LEU A 13 43.80 19.64 35.27
N VAL A 14 44.87 18.81 35.15
CA VAL A 14 44.95 17.81 34.07
C VAL A 14 43.89 16.73 34.23
N MET A 15 43.69 16.18 35.40
CA MET A 15 42.62 15.18 35.66
C MET A 15 41.22 15.74 35.41
N LYS A 16 40.96 17.02 35.75
CA LYS A 16 39.70 17.72 35.49
C LYS A 16 39.47 17.96 33.99
N SER A 17 40.55 18.27 33.27
CA SER A 17 40.50 18.44 31.79
C SER A 17 40.21 17.12 31.08
N GLU A 18 40.86 16.03 31.46
CA GLU A 18 40.64 14.69 30.89
C GLU A 18 39.22 14.15 31.15
N ASN A 19 38.70 14.38 32.37
CA ASN A 19 37.33 14.01 32.69
C ASN A 19 36.29 14.83 31.89
N SER A 20 36.55 16.12 31.69
CA SER A 20 35.68 16.99 30.87
C SER A 20 35.67 16.58 29.41
N PHE A 21 36.84 16.27 28.84
CA PHE A 21 36.98 15.81 27.46
C PHE A 21 36.31 14.46 27.25
N SER A 22 36.51 13.49 28.17
CA SER A 22 35.85 12.20 28.13
C SER A 22 34.34 12.31 28.20
N MET A 23 33.83 13.23 29.02
CA MET A 23 32.39 13.46 29.17
C MET A 23 31.79 14.11 27.92
N MET A 24 32.51 15.06 27.25
CA MET A 24 32.10 15.61 25.97
C MET A 24 32.06 14.55 24.86
N LEU A 25 33.07 13.69 24.78
CA LEU A 25 33.15 12.63 23.79
C LEU A 25 31.99 11.61 23.97
N LYS A 26 31.67 11.24 25.19
CA LYS A 26 30.53 10.37 25.51
C LYS A 26 29.19 11.00 25.11
N LYS A 27 29.01 12.30 25.33
CA LYS A 27 27.80 13.01 24.91
C LYS A 27 27.68 13.06 23.39
N GLN A 28 28.77 13.34 22.67
CA GLN A 28 28.77 13.34 21.19
C GLN A 28 28.48 11.94 20.62
N LEU A 29 29.05 10.90 21.22
CA LEU A 29 28.79 9.53 20.80
C LEU A 29 27.32 9.14 21.03
N LEU A 30 26.73 9.55 22.15
CA LEU A 30 25.33 9.32 22.48
C LEU A 30 24.40 10.04 21.50
N THR A 31 24.66 11.33 21.20
CA THR A 31 23.85 12.09 20.23
C THR A 31 23.98 11.52 18.83
N PHE A 32 25.16 11.10 18.41
CA PHE A 32 25.38 10.44 17.13
C PHE A 32 24.57 9.13 17.02
N ASN A 33 24.58 8.29 18.06
CA ASN A 33 23.81 7.05 18.09
C ASN A 33 22.29 7.32 18.05
N ILE A 34 21.79 8.35 18.74
CA ILE A 34 20.37 8.73 18.71
C ILE A 34 19.96 9.20 17.30
N ILE A 35 20.80 10.01 16.65
CA ILE A 35 20.55 10.46 15.27
C ILE A 35 20.57 9.28 14.30
N LEU A 36 21.54 8.37 14.43
CA LEU A 36 21.62 7.17 13.61
C LEU A 36 20.39 6.26 13.78
N LEU A 37 19.92 6.09 15.02
CA LEU A 37 18.73 5.31 15.33
C LEU A 37 17.47 5.97 14.72
N TYR A 38 17.38 7.31 14.74
CA TYR A 38 16.28 8.04 14.11
C TYR A 38 16.26 7.84 12.60
N PHE A 39 17.41 7.88 11.92
CA PHE A 39 17.50 7.60 10.48
C PHE A 39 17.13 6.15 10.12
N LEU A 40 17.44 5.18 10.97
CA LEU A 40 17.10 3.78 10.75
C LEU A 40 15.58 3.51 10.88
N THR A 41 14.84 4.32 11.62
CA THR A 41 13.40 4.14 11.84
C THR A 41 12.52 4.87 10.82
N THR A 42 13.07 5.73 9.97
CA THR A 42 12.32 6.54 8.99
C THR A 42 12.30 5.98 7.57
N VAL A 43 12.76 4.74 7.36
CA VAL A 43 12.59 4.09 6.06
C VAL A 43 11.10 3.81 5.88
N PRO A 44 10.40 4.46 4.92
CA PRO A 44 9.01 4.14 4.65
C PRO A 44 8.94 2.69 4.17
N LEU A 45 8.27 1.85 4.93
CA LEU A 45 7.96 0.49 4.52
C LEU A 45 6.98 0.60 3.34
N LYS A 46 7.47 0.54 2.11
CA LYS A 46 6.60 0.38 0.95
C LYS A 46 5.88 -0.95 1.10
N ALA A 47 4.56 -0.91 1.17
CA ALA A 47 3.78 -2.12 1.12
C ALA A 47 3.92 -2.74 -0.28
N ASP A 48 4.33 -3.99 -0.33
CA ASP A 48 4.39 -4.74 -1.58
C ASP A 48 2.97 -4.99 -2.12
N LEU A 49 2.87 -5.12 -3.45
CA LEU A 49 1.61 -5.53 -4.08
C LEU A 49 1.25 -6.96 -3.68
N ILE A 50 -0.04 -7.19 -3.45
CA ILE A 50 -0.57 -8.52 -3.20
C ILE A 50 -0.74 -9.24 -4.53
N TYR A 51 -0.35 -10.51 -4.59
CA TYR A 51 -0.50 -11.34 -5.77
C TYR A 51 -1.56 -12.43 -5.56
N PRO A 52 -2.22 -12.89 -6.64
CA PRO A 52 -3.18 -13.96 -6.57
C PRO A 52 -2.61 -15.22 -5.92
N SER A 53 -3.42 -15.85 -5.08
CA SER A 53 -3.11 -17.12 -4.47
C SER A 53 -4.40 -17.89 -4.17
N ASN A 54 -4.32 -19.22 -4.08
CA ASN A 54 -5.48 -20.10 -3.97
C ASN A 54 -6.23 -20.01 -2.62
N TRP A 55 -5.64 -19.39 -1.59
CA TRP A 55 -6.33 -19.16 -0.31
C TRP A 55 -7.16 -17.86 -0.28
N ILE A 56 -6.95 -16.92 -1.22
CA ILE A 56 -7.72 -15.67 -1.30
C ILE A 56 -9.11 -15.99 -1.83
N LYS A 57 -10.13 -15.58 -1.07
CA LYS A 57 -11.53 -15.86 -1.41
C LYS A 57 -12.09 -14.86 -2.43
N PRO A 58 -13.19 -15.19 -3.13
CA PRO A 58 -13.78 -14.30 -4.15
C PRO A 58 -13.99 -12.85 -3.69
N LYS A 59 -14.63 -12.66 -2.54
CA LYS A 59 -14.89 -11.32 -1.97
C LYS A 59 -13.61 -10.59 -1.61
N GLU A 60 -12.59 -11.31 -1.13
CA GLU A 60 -11.29 -10.73 -0.76
C GLU A 60 -10.56 -10.19 -1.98
N VAL A 61 -10.67 -10.84 -3.15
CA VAL A 61 -10.12 -10.35 -4.41
C VAL A 61 -10.66 -8.96 -4.71
N ILE A 62 -11.98 -8.78 -4.64
CA ILE A 62 -12.63 -7.49 -4.90
C ILE A 62 -12.23 -6.47 -3.84
N GLN A 63 -12.17 -6.88 -2.57
CA GLN A 63 -11.74 -5.99 -1.48
C GLN A 63 -10.30 -5.48 -1.69
N ILE A 64 -9.37 -6.35 -2.11
CA ILE A 64 -7.98 -5.98 -2.43
C ILE A 64 -7.95 -4.97 -3.59
N GLN A 65 -8.70 -5.23 -4.66
CA GLN A 65 -8.76 -4.35 -5.83
C GLN A 65 -9.35 -2.98 -5.47
N LEU A 66 -10.50 -2.95 -4.79
CA LEU A 66 -11.16 -1.69 -4.41
C LEU A 66 -10.35 -0.89 -3.38
N THR A 67 -9.75 -1.57 -2.40
CA THR A 67 -8.86 -0.90 -1.43
C THR A 67 -7.65 -0.30 -2.13
N GLY A 68 -7.06 -1.01 -3.10
CA GLY A 68 -5.99 -0.49 -3.93
C GLY A 68 -6.41 0.75 -4.71
N LEU A 69 -7.56 0.71 -5.40
CA LEU A 69 -8.08 1.85 -6.16
C LEU A 69 -8.46 3.04 -5.27
N MET A 70 -8.99 2.78 -4.06
CA MET A 70 -9.29 3.82 -3.06
C MET A 70 -8.03 4.54 -2.58
N LYS A 71 -6.89 3.87 -2.59
CA LYS A 71 -5.57 4.37 -2.16
C LYS A 71 -4.57 4.30 -3.31
N ASN A 72 -4.96 4.82 -4.47
CA ASN A 72 -4.27 4.54 -5.73
C ASN A 72 -2.77 4.84 -5.71
N ASP A 73 -2.35 5.92 -5.07
CA ASP A 73 -0.98 6.41 -5.12
C ASP A 73 -0.21 6.27 -3.79
N ASP A 74 -0.77 5.56 -2.79
CA ASP A 74 -0.17 5.47 -1.44
C ASP A 74 1.22 4.82 -1.44
N ASN A 75 1.42 3.76 -2.20
CA ASN A 75 2.71 3.05 -2.24
C ASN A 75 3.66 3.66 -3.29
N PHE A 76 3.14 3.90 -4.47
CA PHE A 76 3.77 4.57 -5.61
C PHE A 76 2.67 4.95 -6.60
N LYS A 77 3.01 5.80 -7.58
CA LYS A 77 2.06 6.28 -8.58
C LYS A 77 1.38 5.14 -9.32
N ASP A 78 0.05 5.11 -9.30
CA ASP A 78 -0.79 4.09 -9.92
C ASP A 78 -0.67 2.69 -9.28
N SER A 79 -0.19 2.59 -8.05
CA SER A 79 -0.04 1.29 -7.35
C SER A 79 -1.37 0.56 -7.20
N GLY A 80 -2.47 1.28 -6.96
CA GLY A 80 -3.80 0.69 -6.86
C GLY A 80 -4.31 0.12 -8.17
N ILE A 81 -4.06 0.81 -9.29
CA ILE A 81 -4.38 0.27 -10.63
C ILE A 81 -3.55 -0.99 -10.90
N GLU A 82 -2.27 -0.99 -10.54
CA GLU A 82 -1.39 -2.14 -10.73
C GLU A 82 -1.80 -3.32 -9.83
N GLN A 83 -2.21 -3.05 -8.58
CA GLN A 83 -2.80 -4.04 -7.69
C GLN A 83 -4.05 -4.67 -8.30
N THR A 84 -4.92 -3.86 -8.90
CA THR A 84 -6.13 -4.32 -9.60
C THR A 84 -5.79 -5.18 -10.81
N TRP A 85 -4.78 -4.78 -11.59
CA TRP A 85 -4.27 -5.52 -12.73
C TRP A 85 -3.75 -6.91 -12.36
N ASN A 86 -3.09 -7.06 -11.20
CA ASN A 86 -2.57 -8.34 -10.75
C ASN A 86 -3.67 -9.39 -10.64
N PHE A 87 -4.86 -9.01 -10.20
CA PHE A 87 -6.03 -9.89 -10.04
C PHE A 87 -6.93 -9.98 -11.28
N ALA A 88 -6.60 -9.33 -12.39
CA ALA A 88 -7.35 -9.49 -13.63
C ALA A 88 -7.08 -10.87 -14.25
N HIS A 89 -8.17 -11.55 -14.68
CA HIS A 89 -8.08 -12.83 -15.40
C HIS A 89 -7.27 -12.68 -16.69
N PRO A 90 -6.49 -13.69 -17.13
CA PRO A 90 -5.73 -13.62 -18.38
C PRO A 90 -6.56 -13.20 -19.59
N GLU A 91 -7.79 -13.71 -19.75
CA GLU A 91 -8.69 -13.27 -20.81
C GLU A 91 -9.08 -11.79 -20.70
N ASN A 92 -9.35 -11.31 -19.49
CA ASN A 92 -9.62 -9.89 -19.28
C ASN A 92 -8.39 -9.04 -19.64
N LYS A 93 -7.18 -9.49 -19.30
CA LYS A 93 -5.92 -8.83 -19.69
C LYS A 93 -5.72 -8.76 -21.21
N LYS A 94 -6.12 -9.79 -21.95
CA LYS A 94 -6.09 -9.76 -23.43
C LYS A 94 -7.04 -8.69 -23.98
N ASN A 95 -8.22 -8.55 -23.42
CA ASN A 95 -9.24 -7.59 -23.88
C ASN A 95 -8.90 -6.15 -23.52
N THR A 96 -8.34 -5.90 -22.35
CA THR A 96 -7.98 -4.56 -21.86
C THR A 96 -6.59 -4.10 -22.30
N GLY A 97 -5.80 -5.00 -22.89
CA GLY A 97 -4.41 -4.76 -23.33
C GLY A 97 -3.40 -4.78 -22.18
N PRO A 98 -2.15 -4.43 -22.44
CA PRO A 98 -1.09 -4.42 -21.43
C PRO A 98 -1.36 -3.36 -20.36
N LEU A 99 -0.67 -3.48 -19.21
CA LEU A 99 -0.85 -2.59 -18.05
C LEU A 99 -0.92 -1.08 -18.39
N PRO A 100 -0.11 -0.51 -19.30
CA PRO A 100 -0.27 0.91 -19.68
C PRO A 100 -1.65 1.23 -20.25
N ASN A 101 -2.22 0.36 -21.07
CA ASN A 101 -3.56 0.53 -21.64
C ASN A 101 -4.64 0.41 -20.56
N PHE A 102 -4.48 -0.56 -19.66
CA PHE A 102 -5.36 -0.70 -18.49
C PHE A 102 -5.32 0.55 -17.60
N LYS A 103 -4.13 1.12 -17.36
CA LYS A 103 -3.98 2.40 -16.63
C LYS A 103 -4.75 3.54 -17.32
N MET A 104 -4.65 3.65 -18.64
CA MET A 104 -5.42 4.65 -19.39
C MET A 104 -6.93 4.43 -19.33
N MET A 105 -7.39 3.17 -19.41
CA MET A 105 -8.79 2.80 -19.29
C MET A 105 -9.36 3.18 -17.91
N ILE A 106 -8.70 2.83 -16.83
CA ILE A 106 -9.14 3.14 -15.46
C ILE A 106 -9.18 4.67 -15.23
N LYS A 107 -8.23 5.42 -15.77
CA LYS A 107 -8.19 6.89 -15.68
C LYS A 107 -9.18 7.57 -16.62
N GLY A 108 -9.79 6.83 -17.53
CA GLY A 108 -10.80 7.33 -18.45
C GLY A 108 -12.17 7.54 -17.78
N ARG A 109 -13.04 8.29 -18.45
CA ARG A 109 -14.36 8.70 -17.94
C ARG A 109 -15.23 7.56 -17.42
N SER A 110 -15.07 6.35 -17.99
CA SER A 110 -15.90 5.20 -17.64
C SER A 110 -15.55 4.57 -16.29
N TYR A 111 -14.33 4.79 -15.76
CA TYR A 111 -13.86 4.11 -14.54
C TYR A 111 -13.11 5.02 -13.57
N GLN A 112 -12.86 6.29 -13.90
CA GLN A 112 -12.10 7.21 -13.05
C GLN A 112 -12.69 7.41 -11.65
N MET A 113 -14.02 7.23 -11.49
CA MET A 113 -14.71 7.33 -10.19
C MET A 113 -14.29 6.23 -9.22
N LEU A 114 -13.68 5.13 -9.69
CA LEU A 114 -13.08 4.11 -8.85
C LEU A 114 -11.80 4.60 -8.16
N LEU A 115 -11.10 5.58 -8.74
CA LEU A 115 -9.86 6.10 -8.18
C LEU A 115 -10.14 7.06 -7.03
N ASN A 116 -9.46 6.82 -5.90
CA ASN A 116 -9.56 7.65 -4.71
C ASN A 116 -11.00 7.85 -4.20
N HIS A 117 -11.85 6.84 -4.43
CA HIS A 117 -13.22 6.85 -3.92
C HIS A 117 -13.23 6.86 -2.38
N LEU A 118 -14.29 7.38 -1.78
CA LEU A 118 -14.37 7.62 -0.33
C LEU A 118 -14.75 6.38 0.45
N SER A 119 -15.62 5.54 -0.11
CA SER A 119 -16.07 4.29 0.51
C SER A 119 -16.63 3.32 -0.51
N HIS A 120 -16.74 2.05 -0.14
CA HIS A 120 -17.37 1.02 -0.97
C HIS A 120 -18.09 -0.03 -0.13
N THR A 121 -19.09 -0.64 -0.74
CA THR A 121 -19.81 -1.80 -0.21
C THR A 121 -19.76 -2.94 -1.22
N ILE A 122 -19.53 -4.17 -0.77
CA ILE A 122 -19.44 -5.36 -1.61
C ILE A 122 -20.52 -6.36 -1.13
N THR A 123 -21.49 -6.62 -1.97
CA THR A 123 -22.60 -7.56 -1.69
C THR A 123 -22.55 -8.71 -2.69
N GLU A 124 -22.43 -9.95 -2.20
CA GLU A 124 -22.50 -11.13 -3.06
C GLU A 124 -23.95 -11.30 -3.55
N VAL A 125 -24.12 -11.47 -4.86
CA VAL A 125 -25.43 -11.66 -5.51
C VAL A 125 -25.61 -13.07 -6.06
N GLY A 126 -24.53 -13.82 -6.20
CA GLY A 126 -24.55 -15.21 -6.59
C GLY A 126 -23.16 -15.82 -6.67
N SER A 127 -23.06 -17.11 -6.45
CA SER A 127 -21.80 -17.83 -6.50
C SER A 127 -21.95 -19.32 -6.78
N SER A 128 -20.86 -19.94 -7.21
CA SER A 128 -20.67 -21.39 -7.34
C SER A 128 -19.23 -21.74 -6.96
N ASP A 129 -18.83 -22.99 -7.13
CA ASP A 129 -17.45 -23.42 -6.90
C ASP A 129 -16.45 -22.80 -7.89
N LYS A 130 -16.92 -22.23 -9.00
CA LYS A 130 -16.09 -21.74 -10.11
C LYS A 130 -16.23 -20.25 -10.40
N TRP A 131 -17.30 -19.61 -9.99
CA TRP A 131 -17.55 -18.19 -10.21
C TRP A 131 -18.28 -17.56 -9.03
N ALA A 132 -18.09 -16.26 -8.84
CA ALA A 132 -18.88 -15.45 -7.91
C ALA A 132 -19.11 -14.07 -8.50
N GLN A 133 -20.31 -13.53 -8.27
CA GLN A 133 -20.75 -12.22 -8.73
C GLN A 133 -21.14 -11.35 -7.55
N PHE A 134 -20.75 -10.09 -7.64
CA PHE A 134 -20.95 -9.11 -6.58
C PHE A 134 -21.54 -7.83 -7.16
N GLU A 135 -22.45 -7.22 -6.42
CA GLU A 135 -22.80 -5.83 -6.55
C GLU A 135 -21.82 -4.99 -5.72
N VAL A 136 -21.22 -4.01 -6.35
CA VAL A 136 -20.29 -3.07 -5.71
C VAL A 136 -20.88 -1.68 -5.81
N ILE A 137 -21.07 -1.02 -4.67
CA ILE A 137 -21.46 0.39 -4.62
C ILE A 137 -20.27 1.17 -4.08
N ILE A 138 -19.83 2.18 -4.81
CA ILE A 138 -18.81 3.13 -4.36
C ILE A 138 -19.42 4.50 -4.15
N LEU A 139 -18.85 5.28 -3.23
CA LEU A 139 -19.03 6.73 -3.11
C LEU A 139 -17.76 7.38 -3.67
N ASP A 140 -17.87 8.09 -4.77
CA ASP A 140 -16.72 8.75 -5.39
C ASP A 140 -16.29 10.03 -4.66
N SER A 141 -15.21 10.67 -5.11
CA SER A 141 -14.68 11.91 -4.53
C SER A 141 -15.62 13.10 -4.67
N GLU A 142 -16.57 13.06 -5.60
CA GLU A 142 -17.60 14.07 -5.83
C GLU A 142 -18.89 13.79 -5.04
N LYS A 143 -18.88 12.76 -4.18
CA LYS A 143 -20.01 12.30 -3.38
C LYS A 143 -21.20 11.78 -4.20
N ILE A 144 -20.91 11.14 -5.31
CA ILE A 144 -21.88 10.44 -6.17
C ILE A 144 -21.73 8.94 -5.92
N TYR A 145 -22.85 8.26 -5.71
CA TYR A 145 -22.89 6.80 -5.64
C TYR A 145 -22.91 6.20 -7.03
N HIS A 146 -22.06 5.20 -7.25
CA HIS A 146 -22.01 4.41 -8.48
C HIS A 146 -22.10 2.93 -8.15
N LYS A 147 -22.90 2.19 -8.90
CA LYS A 147 -23.02 0.75 -8.81
C LYS A 147 -22.26 0.08 -9.95
N PHE A 148 -21.63 -1.03 -9.64
CA PHE A 148 -20.95 -1.91 -10.59
C PHE A 148 -21.37 -3.36 -10.32
N ASN A 149 -21.46 -4.18 -11.37
CA ASN A 149 -21.45 -5.62 -11.27
C ASN A 149 -20.01 -6.11 -11.46
N TRP A 150 -19.54 -6.94 -10.53
CA TRP A 150 -18.18 -7.43 -10.50
C TRP A 150 -18.18 -8.94 -10.47
N GLN A 151 -17.49 -9.59 -11.39
CA GLN A 151 -17.41 -11.04 -11.47
C GLN A 151 -15.98 -11.52 -11.33
N VAL A 152 -15.80 -12.57 -10.53
CA VAL A 152 -14.56 -13.30 -10.39
C VAL A 152 -14.78 -14.76 -10.72
N GLU A 153 -13.78 -15.39 -11.32
CA GLU A 153 -13.79 -16.81 -11.65
C GLU A 153 -12.51 -17.49 -11.13
N LYS A 154 -12.67 -18.78 -10.80
CA LYS A 154 -11.54 -19.60 -10.42
C LYS A 154 -10.79 -20.02 -11.66
N TYR A 155 -9.51 -19.70 -11.72
CA TYR A 155 -8.63 -20.08 -12.82
C TYR A 155 -8.32 -21.57 -12.76
N THR A 156 -8.60 -22.32 -13.84
CA THR A 156 -8.53 -23.79 -13.86
C THR A 156 -7.38 -24.35 -14.65
N GLU A 157 -6.69 -23.54 -15.45
CA GLU A 157 -5.55 -24.00 -16.24
C GLU A 157 -4.31 -24.23 -15.36
N ASP A 158 -3.45 -25.14 -15.77
CA ASP A 158 -2.21 -25.42 -15.06
C ASP A 158 -1.26 -24.23 -15.10
N GLY A 159 -0.62 -23.97 -13.97
CA GLY A 159 0.33 -22.85 -13.82
C GLY A 159 0.24 -22.15 -12.49
N PRO A 160 0.95 -21.01 -12.33
CA PRO A 160 1.04 -20.29 -11.05
C PRO A 160 -0.30 -19.72 -10.55
N LEU A 161 -1.27 -19.55 -11.44
CA LEU A 161 -2.59 -18.99 -11.12
C LEU A 161 -3.66 -20.07 -10.87
N LYS A 162 -3.31 -21.35 -10.98
CA LYS A 162 -4.28 -22.46 -10.77
C LYS A 162 -4.97 -22.32 -9.44
N ASP A 163 -6.30 -22.48 -9.46
CA ASP A 163 -7.20 -22.34 -8.31
C ASP A 163 -7.27 -20.94 -7.68
N CYS A 164 -6.61 -19.92 -8.26
CA CYS A 164 -6.77 -18.54 -7.86
C CYS A 164 -8.09 -17.95 -8.37
N TRP A 165 -8.71 -17.09 -7.57
CA TRP A 165 -9.84 -16.28 -8.00
C TRP A 165 -9.37 -15.01 -8.70
N LEU A 166 -9.86 -14.76 -9.91
CA LEU A 166 -9.43 -13.65 -10.77
C LEU A 166 -10.65 -12.93 -11.34
N THR A 167 -10.54 -11.60 -11.51
CA THR A 167 -11.61 -10.77 -12.05
C THR A 167 -11.75 -10.98 -13.56
N THR A 168 -12.92 -11.44 -13.98
CA THR A 168 -13.27 -11.63 -15.40
C THR A 168 -14.07 -10.47 -15.97
N MET A 169 -14.86 -9.77 -15.13
CA MET A 169 -15.73 -8.70 -15.61
C MET A 169 -15.96 -7.64 -14.52
N VAL A 170 -15.94 -6.38 -14.96
CA VAL A 170 -16.47 -5.23 -14.24
C VAL A 170 -17.38 -4.47 -15.21
N SER A 171 -18.65 -4.26 -14.83
CA SER A 171 -19.61 -3.55 -15.67
C SER A 171 -19.27 -2.07 -15.82
N SER A 172 -19.91 -1.39 -16.77
CA SER A 172 -19.99 0.07 -16.77
C SER A 172 -20.66 0.56 -15.47
N PRO A 173 -20.31 1.77 -14.99
CA PRO A 173 -20.93 2.36 -13.81
C PRO A 173 -22.41 2.70 -14.06
N GLU A 174 -23.25 2.43 -13.07
CA GLU A 174 -24.62 2.89 -12.98
C GLU A 174 -24.70 3.96 -11.87
N PRO A 175 -24.94 5.26 -12.22
CA PRO A 175 -25.05 6.30 -11.18
C PRO A 175 -26.35 6.13 -10.39
N LEU A 176 -26.24 6.15 -9.06
CA LEU A 176 -27.39 6.02 -8.14
C LEU A 176 -27.84 7.36 -7.54
N GLY A 177 -27.12 8.45 -7.82
CA GLY A 177 -27.40 9.78 -7.27
C GLY A 177 -26.38 10.24 -6.22
N SER A 178 -26.54 11.47 -5.76
CA SER A 178 -25.64 12.08 -4.78
C SER A 178 -26.01 11.72 -3.34
N SER A 179 -24.99 11.60 -2.48
CA SER A 179 -25.21 11.66 -1.03
C SER A 179 -25.56 13.09 -0.64
N ILE A 180 -26.72 13.26 -0.02
CA ILE A 180 -27.17 14.56 0.53
C ILE A 180 -26.38 14.87 1.78
#